data_64f8077f60a7f6059e2741ffc3045f4c
#
_entry.id   64f8077f60a7f6059e2741ffc3045f4c
#
_cell.length_a   1.000
_cell.length_b   1.000
_cell.length_c   1.000
_cell.angle_alpha   90.00
_cell.angle_beta   90.00
_cell.angle_gamma   90.00
#
_symmetry.space_group_name_H-M   'P 1'
#
loop_
_entity.id
_entity.type
_entity.pdbx_description
1 polymer ?
#
loop_
_entity_poly.entity_id
_entity_poly.type
_entity_poly.pdbx_seq_one_letter_code
_entity_poly.pdbx_strand_id
1 'polypeptide(L)'
;IKPYCDLSNFLDLMPFVDALDSGGITLQQFQEDDELMRFSRTLSKTESAYMQMIVEMMVSGSRIEHVLTKPEVAEKLEYQRIHRLELSQVVEKNTHVINRLAICHLEDTGFFTNGYLVTATVGEDADACCIIHGYSDGSVDNPDRPPLSASFYANSFLEEGQDRYDLSRLATAFDPSGGGHVNACGC
;
A
#
# COMPACT_ATOMS: atom_id res chain seq x y z
N ILE A 1 -29.18 -24.11 -2.15
CA ILE A 1 -28.26 -23.20 -1.50
C ILE A 1 -28.41 -21.88 -2.24
N LYS A 2 -28.98 -20.83 -1.60
CA LYS A 2 -28.98 -19.48 -2.19
C LYS A 2 -27.53 -19.06 -2.41
N PRO A 3 -27.17 -18.47 -3.57
CA PRO A 3 -25.86 -17.86 -3.73
C PRO A 3 -25.66 -16.86 -2.58
N TYR A 4 -24.51 -16.90 -1.94
CA TYR A 4 -24.24 -16.18 -0.69
C TYR A 4 -24.36 -14.66 -0.86
N CYS A 5 -24.06 -14.14 -2.04
CA CYS A 5 -24.24 -12.74 -2.37
C CYS A 5 -24.13 -12.57 -3.90
N ASP A 6 -24.92 -11.67 -4.46
CA ASP A 6 -24.80 -11.27 -5.87
C ASP A 6 -23.89 -10.04 -5.94
N LEU A 7 -22.67 -10.24 -6.42
CA LEU A 7 -21.67 -9.20 -6.62
C LEU A 7 -21.59 -8.74 -8.08
N SER A 8 -22.59 -9.04 -8.90
CA SER A 8 -22.59 -8.67 -10.33
C SER A 8 -22.38 -7.16 -10.56
N ASN A 9 -22.83 -6.32 -9.61
CA ASN A 9 -22.65 -4.86 -9.65
C ASN A 9 -21.19 -4.40 -9.46
N PHE A 10 -20.28 -5.32 -9.11
CA PHE A 10 -18.86 -5.02 -8.86
C PHE A 10 -17.92 -5.71 -9.84
N LEU A 11 -18.45 -6.39 -10.87
CA LEU A 11 -17.61 -7.05 -11.87
C LEU A 11 -16.67 -6.07 -12.58
N ASP A 12 -17.12 -4.83 -12.78
CA ASP A 12 -16.32 -3.78 -13.41
C ASP A 12 -15.12 -3.33 -12.52
N LEU A 13 -15.13 -3.63 -11.23
CA LEU A 13 -14.03 -3.35 -10.32
C LEU A 13 -12.97 -4.47 -10.29
N MET A 14 -13.31 -5.67 -10.77
CA MET A 14 -12.40 -6.82 -10.69
C MET A 14 -11.05 -6.56 -11.35
N PRO A 15 -10.94 -5.94 -12.56
CA PRO A 15 -9.65 -5.62 -13.14
C PRO A 15 -8.78 -4.70 -12.26
N PHE A 16 -9.41 -3.75 -11.58
CA PHE A 16 -8.71 -2.85 -10.66
C PHE A 16 -8.22 -3.59 -9.40
N VAL A 17 -9.07 -4.46 -8.83
CA VAL A 17 -8.70 -5.28 -7.66
C VAL A 17 -7.57 -6.24 -8.01
N ASP A 18 -7.66 -6.91 -9.15
CA ASP A 18 -6.61 -7.81 -9.64
C ASP A 18 -5.28 -7.06 -9.85
N ALA A 19 -5.34 -5.85 -10.42
CA ALA A 19 -4.15 -5.03 -10.62
C ALA A 19 -3.52 -4.58 -9.29
N LEU A 20 -4.33 -4.22 -8.27
CA LEU A 20 -3.82 -3.90 -6.94
C LEU A 20 -3.15 -5.10 -6.27
N ASP A 21 -3.78 -6.28 -6.35
CA ASP A 21 -3.31 -7.50 -5.68
C ASP A 21 -2.07 -8.11 -6.36
N SER A 22 -2.01 -8.05 -7.69
CA SER A 22 -0.91 -8.62 -8.48
C SER A 22 0.28 -7.69 -8.70
N GLY A 23 0.20 -6.42 -8.27
CA GLY A 23 1.23 -5.42 -8.57
C GLY A 23 1.13 -4.83 -9.99
N GLY A 24 -0.01 -5.01 -10.66
CA GLY A 24 -0.25 -4.57 -12.04
C GLY A 24 -0.74 -3.13 -12.20
N ILE A 25 -0.78 -2.33 -11.12
CA ILE A 25 -1.09 -0.90 -11.20
C ILE A 25 0.01 -0.19 -11.98
N THR A 26 -0.36 0.55 -13.02
CA THR A 26 0.58 1.36 -13.80
C THR A 26 1.00 2.61 -13.04
N LEU A 27 2.17 3.17 -13.36
CA LEU A 27 2.63 4.44 -12.80
C LEU A 27 1.62 5.57 -13.03
N GLN A 28 1.01 5.61 -14.23
CA GLN A 28 -0.01 6.60 -14.55
C GLN A 28 -1.23 6.49 -13.64
N GLN A 29 -1.82 5.29 -13.48
CA GLN A 29 -2.95 5.05 -12.57
C GLN A 29 -2.61 5.43 -11.13
N PHE A 30 -1.40 5.08 -10.69
CA PHE A 30 -0.93 5.43 -9.35
C PHE A 30 -0.79 6.95 -9.16
N GLN A 31 -0.30 7.69 -10.17
CA GLN A 31 -0.12 9.15 -10.13
C GLN A 31 -1.44 9.92 -10.25
N GLU A 32 -2.39 9.43 -11.05
CA GLU A 32 -3.73 10.03 -11.20
C GLU A 32 -4.50 10.02 -9.88
N ASP A 33 -4.23 9.04 -9.00
CA ASP A 33 -4.79 8.95 -7.65
C ASP A 33 -6.31 9.18 -7.63
N ASP A 34 -7.02 8.47 -8.48
CA ASP A 34 -8.47 8.59 -8.63
C ASP A 34 -9.23 8.17 -7.35
N GLU A 35 -10.55 8.28 -7.36
CA GLU A 35 -11.39 7.95 -6.20
C GLU A 35 -11.29 6.49 -5.80
N LEU A 36 -11.10 5.55 -6.75
CA LEU A 36 -10.94 4.12 -6.45
C LEU A 36 -9.59 3.84 -5.79
N MET A 37 -8.51 4.47 -6.27
CA MET A 37 -7.19 4.40 -5.63
C MET A 37 -7.24 4.95 -4.21
N ARG A 38 -7.91 6.07 -3.98
CA ARG A 38 -8.10 6.63 -2.64
C ARG A 38 -8.97 5.75 -1.77
N PHE A 39 -10.07 5.24 -2.33
CA PHE A 39 -10.98 4.34 -1.63
C PHE A 39 -10.27 3.07 -1.15
N SER A 40 -9.44 2.43 -1.97
CA SER A 40 -8.68 1.24 -1.57
C SER A 40 -7.83 1.48 -0.32
N ARG A 41 -7.28 2.69 -0.14
CA ARG A 41 -6.49 3.06 1.05
C ARG A 41 -7.34 3.38 2.29
N THR A 42 -8.66 3.58 2.14
CA THR A 42 -9.54 3.73 3.31
C THR A 42 -9.86 2.40 3.98
N LEU A 43 -9.67 1.29 3.26
CA LEU A 43 -10.04 -0.05 3.74
C LEU A 43 -8.98 -0.57 4.72
N SER A 44 -9.29 -0.52 6.01
CA SER A 44 -8.40 -0.98 7.07
C SER A 44 -9.08 -1.99 7.98
N LYS A 45 -8.38 -3.10 8.24
CA LYS A 45 -8.85 -4.13 9.19
C LYS A 45 -9.04 -3.62 10.63
N THR A 46 -8.47 -2.47 10.96
CA THR A 46 -8.61 -1.86 12.28
C THR A 46 -9.90 -1.06 12.43
N GLU A 47 -10.58 -0.74 11.32
CA GLU A 47 -11.82 0.04 11.31
C GLU A 47 -13.04 -0.86 11.03
N SER A 48 -13.31 -1.79 11.91
CA SER A 48 -14.32 -2.85 11.70
C SER A 48 -15.73 -2.32 11.40
N ALA A 49 -16.19 -1.25 12.05
CA ALA A 49 -17.51 -0.66 11.81
C ALA A 49 -17.62 -0.06 10.40
N TYR A 50 -16.59 0.65 9.95
CA TYR A 50 -16.51 1.19 8.58
C TYR A 50 -16.49 0.06 7.55
N MET A 51 -15.64 -0.94 7.75
CA MET A 51 -15.57 -2.10 6.85
C MET A 51 -16.91 -2.85 6.78
N GLN A 52 -17.58 -3.03 7.92
CA GLN A 52 -18.90 -3.66 7.95
C GLN A 52 -19.94 -2.84 7.14
N MET A 53 -19.98 -1.53 7.30
CA MET A 53 -20.86 -0.64 6.52
C MET A 53 -20.62 -0.82 5.01
N ILE A 54 -19.35 -0.82 4.56
CA ILE A 54 -19.02 -1.03 3.15
C ILE A 54 -19.51 -2.39 2.66
N VAL A 55 -19.24 -3.46 3.40
CA VAL A 55 -19.68 -4.81 3.05
C VAL A 55 -21.22 -4.91 3.00
N GLU A 56 -21.92 -4.32 3.96
CA GLU A 56 -23.40 -4.31 3.97
C GLU A 56 -23.97 -3.57 2.76
N MET A 57 -23.38 -2.45 2.37
CA MET A 57 -23.77 -1.74 1.14
C MET A 57 -23.54 -2.60 -0.11
N MET A 58 -22.39 -3.25 -0.21
CA MET A 58 -22.07 -4.14 -1.33
C MET A 58 -23.05 -5.32 -1.40
N VAL A 59 -23.31 -5.99 -0.27
CA VAL A 59 -24.23 -7.13 -0.19
C VAL A 59 -25.67 -6.73 -0.48
N SER A 60 -26.08 -5.49 -0.15
CA SER A 60 -27.40 -4.96 -0.48
C SER A 60 -27.56 -4.57 -1.97
N GLY A 61 -26.50 -4.71 -2.77
CA GLY A 61 -26.51 -4.41 -4.21
C GLY A 61 -26.24 -2.95 -4.56
N SER A 62 -25.69 -2.15 -3.64
CA SER A 62 -25.26 -0.78 -3.95
C SER A 62 -24.15 -0.81 -5.00
N ARG A 63 -24.21 0.12 -5.95
CA ARG A 63 -23.10 0.34 -6.91
C ARG A 63 -21.97 1.11 -6.25
N ILE A 64 -20.76 0.98 -6.77
CA ILE A 64 -19.56 1.62 -6.21
C ILE A 64 -19.72 3.15 -6.15
N GLU A 65 -20.31 3.76 -7.18
CA GLU A 65 -20.53 5.20 -7.22
C GLU A 65 -21.40 5.67 -6.03
N HIS A 66 -22.37 4.85 -5.63
CA HIS A 66 -23.18 5.15 -4.45
C HIS A 66 -22.40 4.98 -3.13
N VAL A 67 -21.49 4.00 -3.06
CA VAL A 67 -20.61 3.82 -1.92
C VAL A 67 -19.68 5.03 -1.75
N LEU A 68 -19.07 5.50 -2.84
CA LEU A 68 -18.15 6.64 -2.83
C LEU A 68 -18.80 7.97 -2.41
N THR A 69 -20.12 8.12 -2.64
CA THR A 69 -20.87 9.35 -2.26
C THR A 69 -21.37 9.35 -0.81
N LYS A 70 -21.16 8.27 -0.05
CA LYS A 70 -21.51 8.26 1.39
C LYS A 70 -20.67 9.30 2.13
N PRO A 71 -21.26 10.11 3.04
CA PRO A 71 -20.52 11.14 3.78
C PRO A 71 -19.27 10.59 4.49
N GLU A 72 -19.38 9.45 5.15
CA GLU A 72 -18.27 8.81 5.87
C GLU A 72 -17.14 8.36 4.91
N VAL A 73 -17.50 7.93 3.69
CA VAL A 73 -16.53 7.55 2.66
C VAL A 73 -15.90 8.80 2.06
N ALA A 74 -16.69 9.81 1.70
CA ALA A 74 -16.22 11.06 1.12
C ALA A 74 -15.22 11.79 2.04
N GLU A 75 -15.50 11.82 3.36
CA GLU A 75 -14.56 12.36 4.36
C GLU A 75 -13.23 11.61 4.35
N LYS A 76 -13.26 10.27 4.31
CA LYS A 76 -12.04 9.46 4.25
C LYS A 76 -11.30 9.62 2.93
N LEU A 77 -11.98 9.77 1.80
CA LEU A 77 -11.34 10.04 0.51
C LEU A 77 -10.58 11.36 0.53
N GLU A 78 -11.17 12.41 1.12
CA GLU A 78 -10.50 13.70 1.24
C GLU A 78 -9.31 13.64 2.22
N TYR A 79 -9.45 12.93 3.34
CA TYR A 79 -8.33 12.65 4.24
C TYR A 79 -7.18 11.94 3.50
N GLN A 80 -7.48 10.90 2.72
CA GLN A 80 -6.47 10.16 1.95
C GLN A 80 -5.77 11.05 0.91
N ARG A 81 -6.49 11.98 0.29
CA ARG A 81 -5.92 12.95 -0.65
C ARG A 81 -4.89 13.86 0.01
N ILE A 82 -5.24 14.42 1.17
CA ILE A 82 -4.36 15.32 1.93
C ILE A 82 -3.16 14.53 2.49
N HIS A 83 -3.43 13.42 3.15
CA HIS A 83 -2.41 12.58 3.76
C HIS A 83 -1.37 12.08 2.73
N ARG A 84 -1.80 11.76 1.50
CA ARG A 84 -0.89 11.37 0.44
C ARG A 84 0.10 12.47 0.07
N LEU A 85 -0.34 13.74 0.04
CA LEU A 85 0.55 14.87 -0.26
C LEU A 85 1.63 15.02 0.81
N GLU A 86 1.25 14.94 2.09
CA GLU A 86 2.18 14.98 3.21
C GLU A 86 3.16 13.79 3.17
N LEU A 87 2.63 12.58 3.01
CA LEU A 87 3.41 11.37 2.94
C LEU A 87 4.41 11.39 1.76
N SER A 88 4.01 11.92 0.59
CA SER A 88 4.89 12.04 -0.56
C SER A 88 6.11 12.91 -0.26
N GLN A 89 5.93 14.03 0.45
CA GLN A 89 7.03 14.90 0.86
C GLN A 89 7.97 14.22 1.87
N VAL A 90 7.38 13.45 2.80
CA VAL A 90 8.17 12.68 3.78
C VAL A 90 8.98 11.59 3.07
N VAL A 91 8.37 10.85 2.15
CA VAL A 91 9.06 9.79 1.38
C VAL A 91 10.18 10.39 0.53
N GLU A 92 9.94 11.46 -0.20
CA GLU A 92 10.95 12.14 -1.01
C GLU A 92 12.16 12.55 -0.18
N LYS A 93 11.92 13.16 0.99
CA LYS A 93 12.97 13.64 1.89
C LYS A 93 13.79 12.50 2.52
N ASN A 94 13.15 11.36 2.82
CA ASN A 94 13.74 10.28 3.60
C ASN A 94 14.15 9.07 2.74
N THR A 95 14.14 9.21 1.40
CA THR A 95 14.54 8.14 0.48
C THR A 95 15.88 8.48 -0.17
N HIS A 96 16.78 7.50 -0.21
CA HIS A 96 18.02 7.58 -0.97
C HIS A 96 18.25 6.28 -1.76
N VAL A 97 18.97 6.35 -2.88
CA VAL A 97 19.21 5.20 -3.74
C VAL A 97 20.67 4.77 -3.64
N ILE A 98 20.91 3.49 -3.39
CA ILE A 98 22.22 2.85 -3.36
C ILE A 98 22.18 1.62 -4.28
N ASN A 99 23.01 1.61 -5.32
CA ASN A 99 23.11 0.47 -6.23
C ASN A 99 21.75 -0.05 -6.74
N ARG A 100 20.86 0.88 -7.13
CA ARG A 100 19.50 0.61 -7.62
C ARG A 100 18.52 0.04 -6.57
N LEU A 101 18.87 0.12 -5.28
CA LEU A 101 17.96 -0.11 -4.16
C LEU A 101 17.61 1.24 -3.51
N ALA A 102 16.32 1.61 -3.51
CA ALA A 102 15.83 2.75 -2.76
C ALA A 102 15.65 2.36 -1.29
N ILE A 103 16.25 3.11 -0.38
CA ILE A 103 16.10 2.90 1.06
C ILE A 103 15.33 4.09 1.60
N CYS A 104 14.14 3.83 2.16
CA CYS A 104 13.24 4.83 2.71
C CYS A 104 13.18 4.69 4.24
N HIS A 105 13.61 5.72 4.94
CA HIS A 105 13.66 5.79 6.39
C HIS A 105 12.41 6.48 6.94
N LEU A 106 11.47 5.70 7.50
CA LEU A 106 10.24 6.21 8.11
C LEU A 106 10.16 5.92 9.62
N GLU A 107 11.21 5.38 10.21
CA GLU A 107 11.21 4.87 11.58
C GLU A 107 10.88 5.93 12.66
N ASP A 108 11.27 7.20 12.42
CA ASP A 108 11.05 8.32 13.36
C ASP A 108 9.96 9.31 12.88
N THR A 109 9.27 9.00 11.80
CA THR A 109 8.34 9.93 11.16
C THR A 109 6.88 9.77 11.59
N GLY A 110 6.52 8.61 12.13
CA GLY A 110 5.12 8.23 12.40
C GLY A 110 4.32 7.87 11.14
N PHE A 111 4.93 7.94 9.95
CA PHE A 111 4.28 7.58 8.68
C PHE A 111 4.54 6.13 8.29
N PHE A 112 3.59 5.58 7.53
CA PHE A 112 3.66 4.25 6.94
C PHE A 112 3.31 4.32 5.47
N THR A 113 4.00 3.53 4.65
CA THR A 113 3.69 3.40 3.22
C THR A 113 3.99 2.00 2.72
N ASN A 114 3.62 1.74 1.48
CA ASN A 114 4.01 0.55 0.73
C ASN A 114 5.01 0.91 -0.39
N GLY A 115 5.45 -0.10 -1.13
CA GLY A 115 6.44 0.06 -2.19
C GLY A 115 6.04 0.99 -3.32
N TYR A 116 4.75 1.10 -3.64
CA TYR A 116 4.29 1.91 -4.78
C TYR A 116 4.71 3.39 -4.66
N LEU A 117 4.55 4.00 -3.48
CA LEU A 117 4.90 5.41 -3.34
C LEU A 117 6.41 5.63 -3.42
N VAL A 118 7.20 4.77 -2.78
CA VAL A 118 8.66 4.88 -2.81
C VAL A 118 9.19 4.65 -4.22
N THR A 119 8.74 3.59 -4.91
CA THR A 119 9.19 3.29 -6.28
C THR A 119 8.70 4.32 -7.29
N ALA A 120 7.49 4.88 -7.13
CA ALA A 120 7.04 6.00 -7.96
C ALA A 120 7.86 7.27 -7.75
N THR A 121 8.38 7.50 -6.54
CA THR A 121 9.22 8.68 -6.22
C THR A 121 10.59 8.59 -6.85
N VAL A 122 11.20 7.39 -6.84
CA VAL A 122 12.55 7.20 -7.39
C VAL A 122 12.57 6.83 -8.88
N GLY A 123 11.42 6.40 -9.42
CA GLY A 123 11.30 6.06 -10.84
C GLY A 123 12.27 4.97 -11.29
N GLU A 124 12.98 5.21 -12.39
CA GLU A 124 13.91 4.26 -13.01
C GLU A 124 15.26 4.14 -12.29
N ASP A 125 15.51 4.96 -11.27
CA ASP A 125 16.79 4.95 -10.55
C ASP A 125 16.92 3.73 -9.63
N ALA A 126 15.82 3.04 -9.29
CA ALA A 126 15.85 1.86 -8.44
C ALA A 126 14.97 0.71 -8.98
N ASP A 127 15.51 -0.52 -8.88
CA ASP A 127 14.81 -1.75 -9.23
C ASP A 127 13.90 -2.26 -8.10
N ALA A 128 14.20 -1.86 -6.86
CA ALA A 128 13.47 -2.27 -5.67
C ALA A 128 13.58 -1.21 -4.58
N CYS A 129 12.74 -1.30 -3.55
CA CYS A 129 12.88 -0.50 -2.35
C CYS A 129 12.87 -1.33 -1.07
N CYS A 130 13.55 -0.80 -0.06
CA CYS A 130 13.48 -1.19 1.34
C CYS A 130 12.87 -0.03 2.12
N ILE A 131 11.83 -0.28 2.88
CA ILE A 131 11.16 0.72 3.73
C ILE A 131 11.36 0.29 5.17
N ILE A 132 12.02 1.13 5.96
CA ILE A 132 12.21 0.90 7.39
C ILE A 132 11.07 1.61 8.11
N HIS A 133 10.22 0.81 8.79
CA HIS A 133 9.05 1.30 9.51
C HIS A 133 9.36 1.43 11.00
N GLY A 134 8.83 2.49 11.60
CA GLY A 134 8.85 2.70 13.04
C GLY A 134 7.48 2.55 13.68
N TYR A 135 7.15 3.44 14.58
CA TYR A 135 5.90 3.48 15.31
C TYR A 135 5.09 4.71 14.93
N SER A 136 3.76 4.62 15.07
CA SER A 136 2.83 5.70 14.68
C SER A 136 3.06 7.04 15.40
N ASP A 137 3.75 7.03 16.53
CA ASP A 137 4.13 8.23 17.28
C ASP A 137 5.54 8.74 16.98
N GLY A 138 6.25 8.10 16.03
CA GLY A 138 7.62 8.45 15.62
C GLY A 138 8.71 8.20 16.68
N SER A 139 8.37 7.54 17.80
CA SER A 139 9.31 7.31 18.90
C SER A 139 10.10 6.02 18.68
N VAL A 140 11.40 6.12 18.39
CA VAL A 140 12.29 4.96 18.14
C VAL A 140 13.14 4.55 19.35
N ASP A 141 13.20 5.37 20.40
CA ASP A 141 14.12 5.20 21.53
C ASP A 141 13.55 4.39 22.71
N ASN A 142 12.37 3.77 22.56
CA ASN A 142 11.76 3.00 23.64
C ASN A 142 12.18 1.53 23.58
N PRO A 143 13.04 1.03 24.53
CA PRO A 143 13.56 -0.32 24.50
C PRO A 143 12.49 -1.40 24.83
N ASP A 144 11.33 -1.01 25.34
CA ASP A 144 10.23 -1.93 25.68
C ASP A 144 9.34 -2.24 24.45
N ARG A 145 9.61 -1.62 23.30
CA ARG A 145 8.87 -1.86 22.06
C ARG A 145 9.48 -3.00 21.24
N PRO A 146 8.67 -3.65 20.39
CA PRO A 146 9.17 -4.63 19.43
C PRO A 146 10.28 -4.00 18.54
N PRO A 147 11.14 -4.81 17.92
CA PRO A 147 12.07 -4.30 16.91
C PRO A 147 11.35 -3.56 15.78
N LEU A 148 12.06 -2.62 15.13
CA LEU A 148 11.60 -2.01 13.90
C LEU A 148 11.40 -3.08 12.83
N SER A 149 10.51 -2.83 11.88
CA SER A 149 10.27 -3.72 10.77
C SER A 149 10.77 -3.13 9.46
N ALA A 150 11.16 -3.98 8.52
CA ALA A 150 11.50 -3.58 7.17
C ALA A 150 10.61 -4.30 6.15
N SER A 151 10.18 -3.58 5.13
CA SER A 151 9.43 -4.13 4.01
C SER A 151 10.22 -3.91 2.72
N PHE A 152 10.25 -4.93 1.87
CA PHE A 152 10.94 -4.92 0.59
C PHE A 152 9.94 -5.08 -0.54
N TYR A 153 10.05 -4.26 -1.59
CA TYR A 153 9.18 -4.32 -2.75
C TYR A 153 10.00 -4.17 -4.04
N ALA A 154 9.69 -4.98 -5.04
CA ALA A 154 10.16 -4.74 -6.40
C ALA A 154 9.52 -3.47 -6.97
N ASN A 155 10.22 -2.78 -7.86
CA ASN A 155 9.64 -1.66 -8.59
C ASN A 155 8.72 -2.20 -9.69
N SER A 156 7.44 -2.31 -9.40
CA SER A 156 6.42 -2.83 -10.31
C SER A 156 6.12 -1.91 -11.50
N PHE A 157 6.64 -0.69 -11.50
CA PHE A 157 6.49 0.25 -12.62
C PHE A 157 7.53 0.06 -13.73
N LEU A 158 8.54 -0.78 -13.50
CA LEU A 158 9.51 -1.14 -14.53
C LEU A 158 9.10 -2.45 -15.21
N GLU A 159 9.10 -2.47 -16.56
CA GLU A 159 8.75 -3.67 -17.34
C GLU A 159 9.63 -4.88 -17.01
N GLU A 160 10.92 -4.66 -16.69
CA GLU A 160 11.88 -5.69 -16.31
C GLU A 160 12.05 -5.87 -14.79
N GLY A 161 11.30 -5.11 -13.97
CA GLY A 161 11.53 -5.06 -12.52
C GLY A 161 10.90 -6.22 -11.75
N GLN A 162 9.84 -6.80 -12.28
CA GLN A 162 9.16 -7.93 -11.65
C GLN A 162 9.95 -9.22 -11.87
N ASP A 163 10.08 -10.03 -10.82
CA ASP A 163 10.78 -11.31 -10.82
C ASP A 163 12.31 -11.27 -11.07
N ARG A 164 12.91 -10.08 -11.17
CA ARG A 164 14.36 -9.94 -11.34
C ARG A 164 15.14 -10.38 -10.10
N TYR A 165 14.59 -10.14 -8.92
CA TYR A 165 15.20 -10.48 -7.64
C TYR A 165 14.20 -11.18 -6.74
N ASP A 166 14.64 -12.24 -6.08
CA ASP A 166 13.87 -12.88 -5.02
C ASP A 166 14.10 -12.13 -3.69
N LEU A 167 13.27 -11.12 -3.44
CA LEU A 167 13.36 -10.28 -2.25
C LEU A 167 13.05 -11.06 -0.95
N SER A 168 12.31 -12.18 -1.04
CA SER A 168 12.02 -13.00 0.15
C SER A 168 13.29 -13.57 0.78
N ARG A 169 14.32 -13.85 -0.02
CA ARG A 169 15.63 -14.27 0.46
C ARG A 169 16.36 -13.14 1.21
N LEU A 170 16.13 -11.90 0.79
CA LEU A 170 16.69 -10.73 1.48
C LEU A 170 16.04 -10.58 2.87
N ALA A 171 14.70 -10.61 2.94
CA ALA A 171 13.99 -10.54 4.21
C ALA A 171 14.44 -11.64 5.19
N THR A 172 14.54 -12.90 4.72
CA THR A 172 15.02 -14.03 5.54
C THR A 172 16.48 -13.89 5.96
N ALA A 173 17.32 -13.19 5.16
CA ALA A 173 18.70 -12.95 5.53
C ALA A 173 18.85 -11.91 6.67
N PHE A 174 17.93 -10.96 6.77
CA PHE A 174 17.88 -9.99 7.87
C PHE A 174 17.26 -10.61 9.14
N ASP A 175 16.17 -11.34 8.98
CA ASP A 175 15.50 -12.03 10.09
C ASP A 175 15.03 -13.43 9.63
N PRO A 176 15.42 -14.52 10.32
CA PRO A 176 14.97 -15.86 9.99
C PRO A 176 13.44 -16.05 9.99
N SER A 177 12.68 -15.19 10.69
CA SER A 177 11.22 -15.14 10.66
C SER A 177 10.65 -14.29 9.53
N GLY A 178 11.51 -13.54 8.83
CA GLY A 178 11.15 -12.75 7.66
C GLY A 178 10.72 -13.61 6.49
N GLY A 179 9.92 -13.04 5.58
CA GLY A 179 9.43 -13.75 4.41
C GLY A 179 8.36 -12.98 3.66
N GLY A 180 7.71 -13.65 2.73
CA GLY A 180 6.66 -13.09 1.88
C GLY A 180 6.79 -13.58 0.44
N HIS A 181 6.24 -12.80 -0.49
CA HIS A 181 6.36 -13.07 -1.92
C HIS A 181 7.72 -12.59 -2.46
N VAL A 182 8.13 -13.13 -3.61
CA VAL A 182 9.39 -12.74 -4.28
C VAL A 182 9.47 -11.23 -4.55
N ASN A 183 8.35 -10.58 -4.81
CA ASN A 183 8.26 -9.16 -5.16
C ASN A 183 7.78 -8.26 -4.00
N ALA A 184 7.34 -8.84 -2.87
CA ALA A 184 6.85 -8.10 -1.70
C ALA A 184 7.01 -8.95 -0.44
N CYS A 185 7.88 -8.54 0.47
CA CYS A 185 8.20 -9.28 1.68
C CYS A 185 8.61 -8.33 2.81
N GLY A 186 8.86 -8.89 4.01
CA GLY A 186 9.27 -8.10 5.16
C GLY A 186 9.90 -8.93 6.29
N CYS A 187 10.49 -8.24 7.24
CA CYS A 187 11.09 -8.78 8.46
C CYS A 187 10.91 -7.79 9.63
#